data_0a8f4303c031470b5e15dd91a5798c58
#
_entry.id   0a8f4303c031470b5e15dd91a5798c58
#
_cell.length_a   1.000
_cell.length_b   1.000
_cell.length_c   1.000
_cell.angle_alpha   90.00
_cell.angle_beta   90.00
_cell.angle_gamma   90.00
#
_symmetry.space_group_name_H-M   'P 1'
#
loop_
_entity.id
_entity.type
_entity.pdbx_description
1 polymer ?
#
loop_
_entity_poly.entity_id
_entity_poly.type
_entity_poly.pdbx_seq_one_letter_code
_entity_poly.pdbx_strand_id
1 'polypeptide(L)'
;MNFFKRNTGLLLRFDDIAPNMNWEIMDKCEKLFLDYNIKPILGIIPNNEDEELLAFPKKENFWEKVKQWQSLGWEIAIHGYNHKYSSVTKKKDYFNYGGRSEFFGYPLEDQTLKLKKSIKIFKENNV
;
A
#
# COMPACT_ATOMS: atom_id res chain seq x y z
N MET A 1 15.10 -34.30 24.56
CA MET A 1 15.51 -33.54 23.36
C MET A 1 14.33 -32.65 22.96
N ASN A 2 14.37 -31.36 23.30
CA ASN A 2 13.32 -30.40 22.90
C ASN A 2 13.55 -30.03 21.43
N PHE A 3 12.82 -30.66 20.53
CA PHE A 3 12.72 -30.19 19.16
C PHE A 3 12.03 -28.83 19.20
N PHE A 4 12.74 -27.75 18.88
CA PHE A 4 12.17 -26.44 18.67
C PHE A 4 11.06 -26.58 17.59
N LYS A 5 9.81 -26.48 18.00
CA LYS A 5 8.68 -26.41 17.08
C LYS A 5 8.84 -25.09 16.30
N ARG A 6 9.36 -25.16 15.08
CA ARG A 6 9.38 -23.99 14.21
C ARG A 6 7.94 -23.66 13.85
N ASN A 7 7.41 -22.59 14.43
CA ASN A 7 6.15 -22.04 13.99
C ASN A 7 6.39 -21.39 12.63
N THR A 8 5.90 -22.04 11.57
CA THR A 8 5.88 -21.45 10.23
C THR A 8 4.59 -20.66 10.09
N GLY A 9 4.69 -19.41 9.67
CA GLY A 9 3.53 -18.55 9.42
C GLY A 9 3.55 -18.04 7.98
N LEU A 10 2.37 -17.73 7.45
CA LEU A 10 2.18 -17.02 6.20
C LEU A 10 1.87 -15.55 6.51
N LEU A 11 2.68 -14.65 5.95
CA LEU A 11 2.40 -13.21 5.96
C LEU A 11 1.91 -12.81 4.56
N LEU A 12 0.71 -12.27 4.48
CA LEU A 12 0.16 -11.73 3.24
C LEU A 12 0.29 -10.20 3.25
N ARG A 13 0.74 -9.66 2.13
CA ARG A 13 0.77 -8.22 1.88
C ARG A 13 0.04 -7.93 0.58
N PHE A 14 -0.83 -6.93 0.60
CA PHE A 14 -1.54 -6.38 -0.54
C PHE A 14 -1.10 -4.94 -0.72
N ASP A 15 -0.51 -4.63 -1.86
CA ASP A 15 -0.10 -3.29 -2.24
C ASP A 15 -1.15 -2.62 -3.16
N ASP A 16 -0.92 -1.38 -3.52
CA ASP A 16 -1.75 -0.58 -4.45
C ASP A 16 -3.19 -0.36 -3.96
N ILE A 17 -3.39 -0.41 -2.65
CA ILE A 17 -4.69 -0.14 -2.06
C ILE A 17 -4.99 1.36 -2.16
N ALA A 18 -6.01 1.70 -2.93
CA ALA A 18 -6.37 3.08 -3.27
C ALA A 18 -7.90 3.23 -3.46
N PRO A 19 -8.45 4.46 -3.37
CA PRO A 19 -9.89 4.69 -3.56
C PRO A 19 -10.43 4.18 -4.90
N ASN A 20 -9.58 4.15 -5.94
CA ASN A 20 -9.92 3.80 -7.32
C ASN A 20 -9.60 2.35 -7.71
N MET A 21 -9.31 1.48 -6.74
CA MET A 21 -9.04 0.06 -7.01
C MET A 21 -10.31 -0.70 -7.42
N ASN A 22 -10.16 -1.93 -7.91
CA ASN A 22 -11.29 -2.82 -8.18
C ASN A 22 -11.92 -3.30 -6.87
N TRP A 23 -12.96 -2.61 -6.42
CA TRP A 23 -13.64 -2.89 -5.16
C TRP A 23 -14.36 -4.24 -5.15
N GLU A 24 -14.88 -4.70 -6.30
CA GLU A 24 -15.53 -6.01 -6.37
C GLU A 24 -14.53 -7.14 -6.05
N ILE A 25 -13.30 -7.03 -6.56
CA ILE A 25 -12.24 -8.00 -6.24
C ILE A 25 -11.80 -7.85 -4.79
N MET A 26 -11.61 -6.60 -4.32
CA MET A 26 -11.19 -6.38 -2.93
C MET A 26 -12.20 -6.89 -1.92
N ASP A 27 -13.50 -6.73 -2.16
CA ASP A 27 -14.55 -7.24 -1.29
C ASP A 27 -14.53 -8.80 -1.22
N LYS A 28 -14.21 -9.46 -2.34
CA LYS A 28 -14.01 -10.92 -2.37
C LYS A 28 -12.77 -11.35 -1.57
N CYS A 29 -11.67 -10.59 -1.70
CA CYS A 29 -10.46 -10.83 -0.92
C CYS A 29 -10.70 -10.62 0.58
N GLU A 30 -11.38 -9.52 0.95
CA GLU A 30 -11.75 -9.24 2.33
C GLU A 30 -12.57 -10.40 2.94
N LYS A 31 -13.60 -10.86 2.21
CA LYS A 31 -14.39 -12.00 2.67
C LYS A 31 -13.52 -13.23 2.91
N LEU A 32 -12.62 -13.54 1.99
CA LEU A 32 -11.69 -14.67 2.12
C LEU A 32 -10.80 -14.50 3.36
N PHE A 33 -10.25 -13.31 3.60
CA PHE A 33 -9.40 -13.05 4.76
C PHE A 33 -10.17 -13.22 6.07
N LEU A 34 -11.42 -12.77 6.11
CA LEU A 34 -12.28 -12.94 7.28
C LEU A 34 -12.63 -14.43 7.51
N ASP A 35 -13.02 -15.14 6.46
CA ASP A 35 -13.40 -16.57 6.54
C ASP A 35 -12.23 -17.44 7.07
N TYR A 36 -10.99 -17.09 6.74
CA TYR A 36 -9.79 -17.83 7.14
C TYR A 36 -9.02 -17.19 8.30
N ASN A 37 -9.57 -16.13 8.94
CA ASN A 37 -8.91 -15.37 10.00
C ASN A 37 -7.50 -14.89 9.61
N ILE A 38 -7.34 -14.43 8.38
CA ILE A 38 -6.10 -13.86 7.86
C ILE A 38 -6.11 -12.36 8.15
N LYS A 39 -5.01 -11.85 8.68
CA LYS A 39 -4.79 -10.42 8.92
C LYS A 39 -3.65 -9.94 8.01
N PRO A 40 -3.96 -9.40 6.83
CA PRO A 40 -2.95 -8.98 5.89
C PRO A 40 -2.31 -7.64 6.30
N ILE A 41 -1.18 -7.32 5.67
CA ILE A 41 -0.67 -5.95 5.58
C ILE A 41 -1.28 -5.31 4.34
N LEU A 42 -1.87 -4.13 4.47
CA LEU A 42 -2.39 -3.35 3.35
C LEU A 42 -1.50 -2.14 3.08
N GLY A 43 -0.88 -2.10 1.91
CA GLY A 43 -0.09 -0.98 1.41
C GLY A 43 -1.00 0.08 0.77
N ILE A 44 -1.28 1.17 1.50
CA ILE A 44 -2.17 2.24 1.07
C ILE A 44 -1.40 3.31 0.29
N ILE A 45 -1.89 3.67 -0.90
CA ILE A 45 -1.42 4.85 -1.64
C ILE A 45 -2.25 6.06 -1.18
N PRO A 46 -1.66 7.02 -0.43
CA PRO A 46 -2.45 8.09 0.20
C PRO A 46 -3.00 9.12 -0.78
N ASN A 47 -2.33 9.34 -1.90
CA ASN A 47 -2.71 10.33 -2.93
C ASN A 47 -2.49 9.76 -4.33
N ASN A 48 -3.20 8.67 -4.68
CA ASN A 48 -2.99 7.98 -5.95
C ASN A 48 -3.19 8.92 -7.15
N GLU A 49 -2.13 9.07 -7.96
CA GLU A 49 -2.12 9.83 -9.21
C GLU A 49 -1.63 8.96 -10.39
N ASP A 50 -1.50 7.66 -10.20
CA ASP A 50 -1.10 6.73 -11.24
C ASP A 50 -2.30 6.41 -12.14
N GLU A 51 -2.21 6.82 -13.40
CA GLU A 51 -3.29 6.65 -14.38
C GLU A 51 -3.68 5.17 -14.58
N GLU A 52 -2.72 4.24 -14.45
CA GLU A 52 -3.00 2.80 -14.55
C GLU A 52 -3.86 2.31 -13.37
N LEU A 53 -3.77 2.96 -12.20
CA LEU A 53 -4.51 2.62 -10.99
C LEU A 53 -5.78 3.48 -10.80
N LEU A 54 -6.10 4.39 -11.72
CA LEU A 54 -7.32 5.20 -11.70
C LEU A 54 -8.45 4.60 -12.56
N ALA A 55 -8.41 3.31 -12.83
CA ALA A 55 -9.30 2.64 -13.76
C ALA A 55 -10.76 2.48 -13.28
N PHE A 56 -11.00 2.58 -11.97
CA PHE A 56 -12.31 2.38 -11.37
C PHE A 56 -12.82 3.65 -10.68
N PRO A 57 -14.17 3.77 -10.47
CA PRO A 57 -14.74 4.88 -9.73
C PRO A 57 -14.14 4.99 -8.32
N LYS A 58 -13.91 6.24 -7.90
CA LYS A 58 -13.42 6.53 -6.55
C LYS A 58 -14.47 6.16 -5.49
N LYS A 59 -14.05 5.43 -4.47
CA LYS A 59 -14.88 5.15 -3.30
C LYS A 59 -14.77 6.30 -2.29
N GLU A 60 -15.85 7.03 -2.10
CA GLU A 60 -15.87 8.24 -1.26
C GLU A 60 -15.56 7.94 0.22
N ASN A 61 -16.05 6.82 0.74
CA ASN A 61 -15.82 6.40 2.12
C ASN A 61 -14.57 5.50 2.29
N PHE A 62 -13.55 5.71 1.46
CA PHE A 62 -12.32 4.90 1.47
C PHE A 62 -11.63 4.86 2.83
N TRP A 63 -11.43 6.02 3.47
CA TRP A 63 -10.72 6.09 4.75
C TRP A 63 -11.50 5.49 5.91
N GLU A 64 -12.83 5.53 5.88
CA GLU A 64 -13.67 4.78 6.83
C GLU A 64 -13.45 3.28 6.66
N LYS A 65 -13.32 2.81 5.43
CA LYS A 65 -13.02 1.40 5.15
C LYS A 65 -11.63 1.00 5.65
N VAL A 66 -10.62 1.86 5.46
CA VAL A 66 -9.26 1.64 6.00
C VAL A 66 -9.30 1.53 7.53
N LYS A 67 -10.00 2.42 8.23
CA LYS A 67 -10.18 2.35 9.69
C LYS A 67 -10.89 1.06 10.12
N GLN A 68 -11.87 0.60 9.35
CA GLN A 68 -12.53 -0.67 9.60
C GLN A 68 -11.53 -1.83 9.54
N TRP A 69 -10.69 -1.92 8.52
CA TRP A 69 -9.66 -2.94 8.41
C TRP A 69 -8.66 -2.87 9.58
N GLN A 70 -8.23 -1.67 9.95
CA GLN A 70 -7.38 -1.47 11.12
C GLN A 70 -8.04 -1.98 12.41
N SER A 71 -9.35 -1.73 12.60
CA SER A 71 -10.11 -2.23 13.76
C SER A 71 -10.24 -3.77 13.79
N LEU A 72 -10.15 -4.44 12.64
CA LEU A 72 -10.08 -5.89 12.52
C LEU A 72 -8.68 -6.45 12.86
N GLY A 73 -7.72 -5.58 13.15
CA GLY A 73 -6.34 -5.92 13.45
C GLY A 73 -5.49 -6.19 12.21
N TRP A 74 -5.89 -5.66 11.05
CA TRP A 74 -5.06 -5.68 9.86
C TRP A 74 -4.01 -4.57 9.95
N GLU A 75 -2.82 -4.83 9.46
CA GLU A 75 -1.74 -3.85 9.45
C GLU A 75 -1.92 -2.87 8.29
N ILE A 76 -1.89 -1.58 8.59
CA ILE A 76 -2.00 -0.53 7.59
C ILE A 76 -0.62 0.10 7.38
N ALA A 77 -0.12 0.05 6.16
CA ALA A 77 1.20 0.55 5.79
C ALA A 77 1.10 1.63 4.70
N ILE A 78 1.99 2.59 4.73
CA ILE A 78 2.14 3.59 3.66
C ILE A 78 2.82 2.92 2.46
N HIS A 79 2.18 3.01 1.29
CA HIS A 79 2.72 2.56 0.01
C HIS A 79 3.03 3.75 -0.90
N GLY A 80 4.20 4.36 -0.66
CA GLY A 80 4.60 5.57 -1.37
C GLY A 80 3.80 6.81 -1.00
N TYR A 81 3.65 7.73 -1.94
CA TYR A 81 2.84 8.94 -1.83
C TYR A 81 1.76 9.01 -2.90
N ASN A 82 2.16 9.09 -4.18
CA ASN A 82 1.23 9.26 -5.29
C ASN A 82 1.36 8.18 -6.38
N HIS A 83 2.22 7.20 -6.18
CA HIS A 83 2.50 6.09 -7.08
C HIS A 83 2.93 6.52 -8.50
N LYS A 84 3.44 7.76 -8.64
CA LYS A 84 4.00 8.22 -9.90
C LYS A 84 5.48 7.88 -9.99
N TYR A 85 5.81 7.10 -10.98
CA TYR A 85 7.19 6.78 -11.30
C TYR A 85 7.84 7.91 -12.06
N SER A 86 9.01 8.33 -11.58
CA SER A 86 9.79 9.33 -12.26
C SER A 86 10.77 8.69 -13.24
N SER A 87 10.80 9.20 -14.46
CA SER A 87 11.83 8.87 -15.45
C SER A 87 13.16 9.62 -15.23
N VAL A 88 13.35 10.26 -14.07
CA VAL A 88 14.50 11.15 -13.80
C VAL A 88 15.84 10.42 -13.82
N THR A 89 15.85 9.12 -13.59
CA THR A 89 17.07 8.33 -13.72
C THR A 89 16.92 7.20 -14.72
N LYS A 90 17.40 7.45 -15.94
CA LYS A 90 17.72 6.40 -16.92
C LYS A 90 18.96 5.57 -16.52
N LYS A 91 19.33 5.54 -15.24
CA LYS A 91 20.38 4.63 -14.77
C LYS A 91 19.82 3.23 -14.82
N LYS A 92 20.30 2.47 -15.79
CA LYS A 92 20.08 1.02 -15.86
C LYS A 92 20.69 0.41 -14.60
N ASP A 93 19.85 0.08 -13.62
CA ASP A 93 20.25 -0.90 -12.62
C ASP A 93 20.29 -2.30 -13.27
N TYR A 94 20.96 -3.23 -12.62
CA TYR A 94 21.17 -4.59 -13.16
C TYR A 94 19.85 -5.32 -13.46
N PHE A 95 18.75 -4.96 -12.80
CA PHE A 95 17.42 -5.54 -12.94
C PHE A 95 16.39 -4.61 -13.57
N ASN A 96 16.78 -3.40 -13.97
CA ASN A 96 15.91 -2.37 -14.55
C ASN A 96 14.70 -1.97 -13.68
N TYR A 97 14.82 -2.08 -12.36
CA TYR A 97 13.77 -1.65 -11.41
C TYR A 97 13.71 -0.14 -11.20
N GLY A 98 14.80 0.59 -11.48
CA GLY A 98 14.91 2.01 -11.21
C GLY A 98 13.89 2.89 -11.95
N GLY A 99 13.36 2.42 -13.08
CA GLY A 99 12.30 3.11 -13.84
C GLY A 99 10.90 2.99 -13.23
N ARG A 100 10.73 2.17 -12.19
CA ARG A 100 9.45 1.92 -11.52
C ARG A 100 9.49 2.27 -10.03
N SER A 101 10.28 3.25 -9.65
CA SER A 101 10.36 3.72 -8.28
C SER A 101 9.84 5.14 -8.15
N GLU A 102 9.04 5.37 -7.14
CA GLU A 102 8.58 6.71 -6.76
C GLU A 102 9.68 7.51 -6.03
N PHE A 103 10.70 6.85 -5.49
CA PHE A 103 11.73 7.46 -4.66
C PHE A 103 13.13 7.44 -5.29
N PHE A 104 13.45 6.38 -6.02
CA PHE A 104 14.79 6.19 -6.57
C PHE A 104 15.18 7.34 -7.52
N GLY A 105 16.35 7.92 -7.27
CA GLY A 105 16.90 9.00 -8.09
C GLY A 105 16.46 10.42 -7.71
N TYR A 106 15.50 10.56 -6.79
CA TYR A 106 15.16 11.86 -6.24
C TYR A 106 16.13 12.29 -5.13
N PRO A 107 16.35 13.61 -4.95
CA PRO A 107 17.05 14.14 -3.77
C PRO A 107 16.38 13.68 -2.47
N LEU A 108 17.16 13.54 -1.41
CA LEU A 108 16.66 13.11 -0.11
C LEU A 108 15.54 14.01 0.43
N GLU A 109 15.63 15.31 0.15
CA GLU A 109 14.61 16.30 0.54
C GLU A 109 13.25 15.99 -0.09
N ASP A 110 13.23 15.66 -1.39
CA ASP A 110 12.00 15.31 -2.11
C ASP A 110 11.39 14.01 -1.61
N GLN A 111 12.23 12.99 -1.38
CA GLN A 111 11.81 11.73 -0.78
C GLN A 111 11.20 11.95 0.61
N THR A 112 11.86 12.77 1.43
CA THR A 112 11.40 13.13 2.78
C THR A 112 10.08 13.89 2.72
N LEU A 113 9.93 14.82 1.77
CA LEU A 113 8.69 15.58 1.59
C LEU A 113 7.51 14.68 1.22
N LYS A 114 7.72 13.73 0.31
CA LYS A 114 6.69 12.74 -0.06
C LYS A 114 6.23 11.94 1.15
N LEU A 115 7.16 11.41 1.95
CA LEU A 115 6.84 10.65 3.17
C LEU A 115 6.09 11.50 4.20
N LYS A 116 6.51 12.76 4.41
CA LYS A 116 5.80 13.68 5.31
C LYS A 116 4.38 13.96 4.84
N LYS A 117 4.15 14.14 3.53
CA LYS A 117 2.81 14.31 2.95
C LYS A 117 1.95 13.07 3.18
N SER A 118 2.50 11.88 2.96
CA SER A 118 1.81 10.61 3.20
C SER A 118 1.36 10.49 4.66
N ILE A 119 2.28 10.70 5.60
CA ILE A 119 2.00 10.65 7.04
C ILE A 119 0.93 11.69 7.43
N LYS A 120 0.98 12.89 6.84
CA LYS A 120 -0.02 13.93 7.08
C LYS A 120 -1.42 13.45 6.68
N ILE A 121 -1.58 12.87 5.47
CA ILE A 121 -2.87 12.36 5.00
C ILE A 121 -3.40 11.26 5.92
N PHE A 122 -2.57 10.32 6.35
CA PHE A 122 -2.97 9.27 7.30
C PHE A 122 -3.48 9.88 8.61
N LYS A 123 -2.74 10.81 9.21
CA LYS A 123 -3.14 11.50 10.45
C LYS A 123 -4.45 12.28 10.30
N GLU A 124 -4.65 12.98 9.18
CA GLU A 124 -5.88 13.73 8.90
C GLU A 124 -7.10 12.83 8.79
N ASN A 125 -6.89 11.56 8.43
CA ASN A 125 -7.93 10.55 8.34
C ASN A 125 -8.02 9.64 9.58
N ASN A 126 -7.24 9.91 10.63
CA ASN A 126 -7.20 9.14 11.88
C ASN A 126 -6.84 7.64 11.66
N VAL A 127 -5.82 7.40 10.82
CA VAL A 127 -5.24 6.10 10.52
C VAL A 127 -3.79 6.06 11.00
#